data_69c67d5db0b62344e2de43895de8c1f7
#
_entry.id   69c67d5db0b62344e2de43895de8c1f7
#
_cell.length_a   1.000
_cell.length_b   1.000
_cell.length_c   1.000
_cell.angle_alpha   90.00
_cell.angle_beta   90.00
_cell.angle_gamma   90.00
#
_symmetry.space_group_name_H-M   'P 1'
#
loop_
_entity.id
_entity.type
_entity.pdbx_description
1 polymer ?
#
loop_
_entity_poly.entity_id
_entity_poly.type
_entity_poly.pdbx_seq_one_letter_code
_entity_poly.pdbx_strand_id
1 'polypeptide(L)'
;MPVRLGPVALYHQMRWWLTFYLSLAFGFLAKGPIAWLPLLTVGATIVLARDWELARHLKLLRGILLMLAVVALWGIPALVQTHGQFLAIGIGRHVISRSLATMEGHGASSLGMYLVLLPFYFVTILVSFFPWSIKLPWLFQQLWIQKKAGNADHGYSRNQLDNYLLTGIAIIFVIFTLVATKLPHYTLPAFPLLALLLARHWQGATANTNQGFLFRRVAIATACVWIAIALIIPTLVARFFPAYQLFRQSRQHLQPNMQFASVEFEEPSVVWYFRSRVQSFLTRLNKKNVVDFMSGPGPRLVIVPTSLVQGLFPNRPQTWKSFSTSGFNIAKGKRVDLTLVLKPE
;
A
#
# COMPACT_ATOMS: atom_id res chain seq x y z
N MET A 1 26.11 37.80 -5.44
CA MET A 1 24.86 38.50 -5.82
C MET A 1 23.81 37.47 -6.17
N PRO A 2 22.58 37.49 -5.59
CA PRO A 2 21.54 36.57 -6.01
C PRO A 2 21.10 36.90 -7.44
N VAL A 3 21.20 35.89 -8.31
CA VAL A 3 20.71 36.01 -9.70
C VAL A 3 19.20 36.22 -9.62
N ARG A 4 18.70 37.40 -10.02
CA ARG A 4 17.27 37.66 -10.18
C ARG A 4 16.74 36.79 -11.31
N LEU A 5 16.01 35.73 -10.97
CA LEU A 5 15.32 34.90 -11.95
C LEU A 5 14.29 35.75 -12.68
N GLY A 6 14.23 35.62 -14.01
CA GLY A 6 13.20 36.28 -14.81
C GLY A 6 11.79 35.77 -14.46
N PRO A 7 10.72 36.49 -14.83
CA PRO A 7 9.32 36.15 -14.43
C PRO A 7 8.88 34.75 -14.86
N VAL A 8 9.37 34.26 -16.02
CA VAL A 8 9.07 32.89 -16.49
C VAL A 8 9.71 31.83 -15.59
N ALA A 9 10.97 32.03 -15.17
CA ALA A 9 11.67 31.11 -14.27
C ALA A 9 11.03 31.08 -12.87
N LEU A 10 10.61 32.24 -12.36
CA LEU A 10 9.84 32.32 -11.08
C LEU A 10 8.50 31.60 -11.16
N TYR A 11 7.78 31.71 -12.30
CA TYR A 11 6.52 31.01 -12.53
C TYR A 11 6.71 29.50 -12.54
N HIS A 12 7.72 28.98 -13.24
CA HIS A 12 8.05 27.56 -13.26
C HIS A 12 8.42 27.05 -11.87
N GLN A 13 9.26 27.78 -11.13
CA GLN A 13 9.66 27.41 -9.77
C GLN A 13 8.45 27.35 -8.82
N MET A 14 7.51 28.31 -8.92
CA MET A 14 6.31 28.33 -8.10
C MET A 14 5.37 27.17 -8.42
N ARG A 15 5.21 26.82 -9.70
CA ARG A 15 4.39 25.65 -10.10
C ARG A 15 4.92 24.35 -9.52
N TRP A 16 6.23 24.09 -9.62
CA TRP A 16 6.84 22.89 -9.06
C TRP A 16 6.73 22.85 -7.54
N TRP A 17 6.91 23.98 -6.88
CA TRP A 17 6.75 24.12 -5.45
C TRP A 17 5.31 23.77 -4.99
N LEU A 18 4.31 24.36 -5.63
CA LEU A 18 2.90 24.06 -5.37
C LEU A 18 2.58 22.59 -5.63
N THR A 19 3.00 22.06 -6.78
CA THR A 19 2.76 20.64 -7.13
C THR A 19 3.35 19.70 -6.08
N PHE A 20 4.55 19.97 -5.61
CA PHE A 20 5.20 19.15 -4.60
C PHE A 20 4.38 19.11 -3.30
N TYR A 21 4.06 20.24 -2.69
CA TYR A 21 3.35 20.26 -1.42
C TYR A 21 1.88 19.85 -1.52
N LEU A 22 1.21 20.17 -2.60
CA LEU A 22 -0.14 19.67 -2.86
C LEU A 22 -0.16 18.14 -3.04
N SER A 23 0.83 17.58 -3.75
CA SER A 23 0.96 16.13 -3.89
C SER A 23 1.18 15.44 -2.54
N LEU A 24 1.96 16.03 -1.63
CA LEU A 24 2.14 15.53 -0.26
C LEU A 24 0.84 15.60 0.55
N ALA A 25 0.07 16.68 0.38
CA ALA A 25 -1.23 16.84 1.06
C ALA A 25 -2.26 15.80 0.59
N PHE A 26 -2.43 15.67 -0.73
CA PHE A 26 -3.34 14.66 -1.29
C PHE A 26 -2.87 13.23 -1.02
N GLY A 27 -1.56 13.00 -1.07
CA GLY A 27 -0.97 11.72 -0.69
C GLY A 27 -1.29 11.35 0.77
N PHE A 28 -1.20 12.32 1.69
CA PHE A 28 -1.58 12.11 3.09
C PHE A 28 -3.08 11.80 3.24
N LEU A 29 -3.95 12.52 2.56
CA LEU A 29 -5.38 12.26 2.56
C LEU A 29 -5.71 10.86 1.98
N ALA A 30 -4.92 10.39 1.01
CA ALA A 30 -5.12 9.08 0.39
C ALA A 30 -4.57 7.91 1.24
N LYS A 31 -3.41 8.08 1.88
CA LYS A 31 -2.71 6.94 2.52
C LYS A 31 -2.04 7.28 3.86
N GLY A 32 -2.28 8.46 4.40
CA GLY A 32 -1.72 8.89 5.69
C GLY A 32 -0.23 9.26 5.63
N PRO A 33 0.48 9.20 6.78
CA PRO A 33 1.83 9.78 6.95
C PRO A 33 2.91 9.22 6.03
N ILE A 34 2.72 8.04 5.44
CA ILE A 34 3.67 7.45 4.48
C ILE A 34 3.92 8.35 3.26
N ALA A 35 2.94 9.17 2.90
CA ALA A 35 3.07 10.13 1.79
C ALA A 35 4.10 11.24 2.06
N TRP A 36 4.56 11.40 3.30
CA TRP A 36 5.58 12.38 3.67
C TRP A 36 7.01 11.87 3.57
N LEU A 37 7.21 10.63 3.13
CA LEU A 37 8.55 10.08 2.85
C LEU A 37 9.40 10.97 1.94
N PRO A 38 8.87 11.58 0.85
CA PRO A 38 9.64 12.52 0.04
C PRO A 38 10.11 13.76 0.82
N LEU A 39 9.27 14.27 1.72
CA LEU A 39 9.63 15.41 2.59
C LEU A 39 10.74 15.03 3.58
N LEU A 40 10.65 13.83 4.18
CA LEU A 40 11.70 13.31 5.06
C LEU A 40 13.01 13.11 4.28
N THR A 41 12.93 12.60 3.05
CA THR A 41 14.09 12.42 2.16
C THR A 41 14.77 13.75 1.86
N VAL A 42 14.00 14.77 1.48
CA VAL A 42 14.52 16.12 1.23
C VAL A 42 15.16 16.69 2.50
N GLY A 43 14.46 16.61 3.64
CA GLY A 43 14.99 17.10 4.92
C GLY A 43 16.30 16.43 5.31
N ALA A 44 16.37 15.10 5.21
CA ALA A 44 17.57 14.33 5.50
C ALA A 44 18.71 14.67 4.52
N THR A 45 18.42 14.84 3.22
CA THR A 45 19.42 15.22 2.22
C THR A 45 20.00 16.60 2.54
N ILE A 46 19.18 17.58 2.91
CA ILE A 46 19.61 18.92 3.32
C ILE A 46 20.55 18.83 4.52
N VAL A 47 20.17 18.08 5.54
CA VAL A 47 20.97 17.92 6.77
C VAL A 47 22.30 17.23 6.49
N LEU A 48 22.29 16.11 5.75
CA LEU A 48 23.49 15.32 5.43
C LEU A 48 24.45 16.09 4.52
N ALA A 49 23.92 16.80 3.52
CA ALA A 49 24.72 17.62 2.60
C ALA A 49 25.05 19.02 3.16
N ARG A 50 24.45 19.41 4.29
CA ARG A 50 24.51 20.78 4.85
C ARG A 50 24.09 21.87 3.87
N ASP A 51 23.17 21.52 2.95
CA ASP A 51 22.69 22.40 1.89
C ASP A 51 21.48 23.23 2.37
N TRP A 52 21.76 24.22 3.19
CA TRP A 52 20.72 25.13 3.74
C TRP A 52 20.14 26.07 2.67
N GLU A 53 20.82 26.26 1.54
CA GLU A 53 20.32 27.02 0.42
C GLU A 53 19.12 26.30 -0.23
N LEU A 54 19.21 25.00 -0.41
CA LEU A 54 18.10 24.16 -0.87
C LEU A 54 16.88 24.30 0.06
N ALA A 55 17.08 24.31 1.38
CA ALA A 55 15.99 24.52 2.34
C ALA A 55 15.28 25.88 2.15
N ARG A 56 16.04 26.94 1.87
CA ARG A 56 15.50 28.29 1.61
C ARG A 56 14.72 28.31 0.28
N HIS A 57 15.24 27.69 -0.76
CA HIS A 57 14.59 27.59 -2.07
C HIS A 57 13.27 26.81 -2.00
N LEU A 58 13.24 25.73 -1.26
CA LEU A 58 12.04 24.92 -1.04
C LEU A 58 11.00 25.60 -0.13
N LYS A 59 11.37 26.70 0.55
CA LYS A 59 10.46 27.44 1.47
C LYS A 59 9.71 26.46 2.40
N LEU A 60 10.45 25.54 3.03
CA LEU A 60 9.93 24.37 3.74
C LEU A 60 8.77 24.72 4.69
N LEU A 61 8.95 25.76 5.51
CA LEU A 61 7.91 26.17 6.48
C LEU A 61 6.58 26.54 5.79
N ARG A 62 6.64 27.34 4.73
CA ARG A 62 5.44 27.75 3.99
C ARG A 62 4.78 26.57 3.28
N GLY A 63 5.58 25.66 2.74
CA GLY A 63 5.09 24.44 2.09
C GLY A 63 4.42 23.49 3.08
N ILE A 64 5.02 23.27 4.24
CA ILE A 64 4.42 22.44 5.31
C ILE A 64 3.10 23.05 5.78
N LEU A 65 3.04 24.38 5.98
CA LEU A 65 1.80 25.06 6.35
C LEU A 65 0.72 24.90 5.29
N LEU A 66 1.06 25.04 4.00
CA LEU A 66 0.13 24.80 2.90
C LEU A 66 -0.38 23.36 2.92
N MET A 67 0.52 22.39 3.04
CA MET A 67 0.17 20.96 3.12
C MET A 67 -0.77 20.68 4.28
N LEU A 68 -0.45 21.18 5.47
CA LEU A 68 -1.30 21.00 6.67
C LEU A 68 -2.65 21.71 6.53
N ALA A 69 -2.71 22.89 5.91
CA ALA A 69 -3.95 23.58 5.64
C ALA A 69 -4.88 22.76 4.72
N VAL A 70 -4.34 22.20 3.64
CA VAL A 70 -5.11 21.34 2.73
C VAL A 70 -5.61 20.07 3.44
N VAL A 71 -4.77 19.44 4.25
CA VAL A 71 -5.16 18.27 5.05
C VAL A 71 -6.24 18.63 6.07
N ALA A 72 -6.14 19.79 6.70
CA ALA A 72 -7.09 20.28 7.70
C ALA A 72 -8.47 20.56 7.10
N LEU A 73 -8.56 21.04 5.84
CA LEU A 73 -9.84 21.31 5.18
C LEU A 73 -10.77 20.08 5.14
N TRP A 74 -10.22 18.89 5.03
CA TRP A 74 -10.99 17.65 5.09
C TRP A 74 -10.90 16.98 6.48
N GLY A 75 -9.72 17.00 7.09
CA GLY A 75 -9.45 16.30 8.34
C GLY A 75 -10.25 16.84 9.52
N ILE A 76 -10.41 18.18 9.64
CA ILE A 76 -11.20 18.79 10.72
C ILE A 76 -12.67 18.41 10.64
N PRO A 77 -13.37 18.56 9.50
CA PRO A 77 -14.74 18.05 9.35
C PRO A 77 -14.89 16.56 9.66
N ALA A 78 -13.96 15.74 9.19
CA ALA A 78 -13.98 14.31 9.47
C ALA A 78 -13.84 14.00 10.97
N LEU A 79 -12.98 14.71 11.68
CA LEU A 79 -12.82 14.56 13.15
C LEU A 79 -14.09 14.98 13.90
N VAL A 80 -14.70 16.08 13.52
CA VAL A 80 -15.94 16.57 14.14
C VAL A 80 -17.08 15.58 13.91
N GLN A 81 -17.31 15.15 12.67
CA GLN A 81 -18.40 14.24 12.32
C GLN A 81 -18.26 12.86 12.96
N THR A 82 -17.03 12.39 13.18
CA THR A 82 -16.78 11.07 13.76
C THR A 82 -16.50 11.13 15.27
N HIS A 83 -16.69 12.28 15.92
CA HIS A 83 -16.36 12.47 17.35
C HIS A 83 -14.95 11.96 17.70
N GLY A 84 -13.98 12.22 16.84
CA GLY A 84 -12.57 11.81 17.02
C GLY A 84 -12.24 10.35 16.65
N GLN A 85 -13.23 9.52 16.35
CA GLN A 85 -12.98 8.11 16.00
C GLN A 85 -12.11 7.95 14.74
N PHE A 86 -12.23 8.89 13.79
CA PHE A 86 -11.38 8.90 12.60
C PHE A 86 -9.88 8.94 12.96
N LEU A 87 -9.48 9.76 13.93
CA LEU A 87 -8.09 9.84 14.39
C LEU A 87 -7.68 8.56 15.15
N ALA A 88 -8.53 8.11 16.07
CA ALA A 88 -8.25 6.93 16.89
C ALA A 88 -8.06 5.67 16.03
N ILE A 89 -8.88 5.46 15.00
CA ILE A 89 -8.80 4.30 14.11
C ILE A 89 -7.73 4.54 13.04
N GLY A 90 -7.77 5.67 12.34
CA GLY A 90 -6.88 5.95 11.20
C GLY A 90 -5.43 6.07 11.60
N ILE A 91 -5.12 6.91 12.56
CA ILE A 91 -3.73 7.11 13.02
C ILE A 91 -3.41 6.18 14.19
N GLY A 92 -4.27 6.08 15.20
CA GLY A 92 -4.02 5.26 16.37
C GLY A 92 -3.82 3.79 16.00
N ARG A 93 -4.83 3.14 15.43
CA ARG A 93 -4.77 1.71 15.10
C ARG A 93 -3.92 1.42 13.86
N HIS A 94 -4.12 2.14 12.76
CA HIS A 94 -3.47 1.79 11.48
C HIS A 94 -2.04 2.32 11.33
N VAL A 95 -1.63 3.33 12.08
CA VAL A 95 -0.26 3.85 12.02
C VAL A 95 0.51 3.44 13.28
N ILE A 96 0.07 3.93 14.46
CA ILE A 96 0.83 3.74 15.70
C ILE A 96 0.85 2.27 16.12
N SER A 97 -0.31 1.62 16.22
CA SER A 97 -0.35 0.21 16.66
C SER A 97 0.38 -0.72 15.70
N ARG A 98 0.27 -0.50 14.36
CA ARG A 98 1.03 -1.28 13.37
C ARG A 98 2.54 -1.05 13.41
N SER A 99 2.97 0.12 13.86
CA SER A 99 4.41 0.41 13.98
C SER A 99 5.02 -0.23 15.22
N LEU A 100 4.26 -0.26 16.32
CA LEU A 100 4.74 -0.72 17.62
C LEU A 100 4.42 -2.19 17.92
N ALA A 101 3.35 -2.73 17.35
CA ALA A 101 2.90 -4.10 17.56
C ALA A 101 2.61 -4.82 16.24
N THR A 102 2.73 -6.14 16.26
CA THR A 102 2.33 -6.98 15.13
C THR A 102 0.82 -7.06 15.03
N MET A 103 0.28 -6.80 13.85
CA MET A 103 -1.14 -6.90 13.58
C MET A 103 -1.43 -7.98 12.55
N GLU A 104 -2.58 -8.63 12.68
CA GLU A 104 -3.08 -9.61 11.72
C GLU A 104 -2.16 -10.84 11.50
N GLY A 105 -1.25 -11.11 12.46
CA GLY A 105 -0.30 -12.23 12.36
C GLY A 105 0.92 -11.95 11.45
N HIS A 106 1.09 -10.71 10.96
CA HIS A 106 2.21 -10.32 10.11
C HIS A 106 3.30 -9.61 10.91
N GLY A 107 4.32 -10.34 11.35
CA GLY A 107 5.48 -9.80 12.05
C GLY A 107 5.93 -10.67 13.23
N ALA A 108 6.71 -10.07 14.14
CA ALA A 108 7.33 -10.78 15.25
C ALA A 108 6.42 -10.83 16.48
N SER A 109 6.16 -12.01 16.99
CA SER A 109 5.44 -12.24 18.25
C SER A 109 6.34 -12.11 19.49
N SER A 110 7.68 -12.10 19.29
CA SER A 110 8.68 -11.99 20.34
C SER A 110 9.88 -11.15 19.87
N LEU A 111 10.68 -10.66 20.82
CA LEU A 111 11.90 -9.91 20.52
C LEU A 111 12.88 -10.73 19.65
N GLY A 112 13.05 -12.02 19.95
CA GLY A 112 13.90 -12.90 19.13
C GLY A 112 13.43 -12.99 17.69
N MET A 113 12.13 -13.16 17.44
CA MET A 113 11.55 -13.18 16.10
C MET A 113 11.69 -11.81 15.40
N TYR A 114 11.57 -10.71 16.13
CA TYR A 114 11.79 -9.37 15.59
C TYR A 114 13.23 -9.21 15.06
N LEU A 115 14.22 -9.63 15.81
CA LEU A 115 15.62 -9.58 15.39
C LEU A 115 15.89 -10.45 14.16
N VAL A 116 15.31 -11.65 14.08
CA VAL A 116 15.39 -12.54 12.90
C VAL A 116 14.75 -11.90 11.67
N LEU A 117 13.69 -11.09 11.84
CA LEU A 117 13.00 -10.42 10.74
C LEU A 117 13.61 -9.07 10.34
N LEU A 118 14.67 -8.59 10.99
CA LEU A 118 15.33 -7.34 10.57
C LEU A 118 15.83 -7.37 9.11
N PRO A 119 16.45 -8.45 8.60
CA PRO A 119 16.89 -8.51 7.20
C PRO A 119 15.77 -8.79 6.20
N PHE A 120 14.50 -8.90 6.63
CA PHE A 120 13.36 -9.29 5.80
C PHE A 120 13.28 -8.51 4.47
N TYR A 121 13.43 -7.18 4.50
CA TYR A 121 13.34 -6.37 3.29
C TYR A 121 14.54 -6.49 2.37
N PHE A 122 15.73 -6.82 2.89
CA PHE A 122 16.91 -7.09 2.08
C PHE A 122 16.80 -8.42 1.32
N VAL A 123 16.04 -9.36 1.87
CA VAL A 123 15.73 -10.62 1.18
C VAL A 123 14.58 -10.43 0.18
N THR A 124 13.48 -9.79 0.62
CA THR A 124 12.30 -9.64 -0.23
C THR A 124 12.53 -8.75 -1.45
N ILE A 125 13.47 -7.78 -1.39
CA ILE A 125 13.81 -6.95 -2.54
C ILE A 125 14.35 -7.78 -3.71
N LEU A 126 15.03 -8.89 -3.46
CA LEU A 126 15.57 -9.74 -4.52
C LEU A 126 14.46 -10.31 -5.40
N VAL A 127 13.33 -10.66 -4.80
CA VAL A 127 12.15 -11.17 -5.51
C VAL A 127 11.27 -10.03 -6.03
N SER A 128 10.99 -9.04 -5.19
CA SER A 128 10.03 -7.97 -5.51
C SER A 128 10.54 -7.00 -6.56
N PHE A 129 11.85 -6.79 -6.67
CA PHE A 129 12.49 -5.92 -7.67
C PHE A 129 13.04 -6.71 -8.87
N PHE A 130 12.74 -8.00 -8.98
CA PHE A 130 13.14 -8.83 -10.12
C PHE A 130 12.49 -8.33 -11.43
N PRO A 131 13.23 -8.33 -12.59
CA PRO A 131 14.59 -8.85 -12.79
C PRO A 131 15.72 -7.87 -12.46
N TRP A 132 15.40 -6.65 -12.07
CA TRP A 132 16.38 -5.58 -11.84
C TRP A 132 17.24 -5.81 -10.61
N SER A 133 16.75 -6.61 -9.65
CA SER A 133 17.50 -7.02 -8.46
C SER A 133 18.83 -7.72 -8.80
N ILE A 134 18.94 -8.41 -9.93
CA ILE A 134 20.18 -9.03 -10.42
C ILE A 134 21.29 -7.99 -10.63
N LYS A 135 20.92 -6.74 -10.92
CA LYS A 135 21.88 -5.66 -11.16
C LYS A 135 22.24 -4.86 -9.91
N LEU A 136 21.62 -5.12 -8.77
CA LEU A 136 21.92 -4.41 -7.53
C LEU A 136 23.40 -4.60 -7.07
N PRO A 137 23.99 -5.81 -7.10
CA PRO A 137 25.42 -5.96 -6.74
C PRO A 137 26.33 -5.11 -7.64
N TRP A 138 26.09 -5.09 -8.93
CA TRP A 138 26.82 -4.24 -9.87
C TRP A 138 26.63 -2.74 -9.54
N LEU A 139 25.41 -2.29 -9.26
CA LEU A 139 25.14 -0.91 -8.86
C LEU A 139 25.93 -0.52 -7.60
N PHE A 140 25.92 -1.37 -6.58
CA PHE A 140 26.73 -1.16 -5.36
C PHE A 140 28.21 -1.04 -5.66
N GLN A 141 28.75 -1.89 -6.53
CA GLN A 141 30.15 -1.82 -6.97
C GLN A 141 30.46 -0.49 -7.65
N GLN A 142 29.59 0.00 -8.56
CA GLN A 142 29.76 1.29 -9.24
C GLN A 142 29.75 2.47 -8.25
N LEU A 143 28.81 2.48 -7.32
CA LEU A 143 28.72 3.51 -6.28
C LEU A 143 29.99 3.51 -5.38
N TRP A 144 30.47 2.31 -5.03
CA TRP A 144 31.69 2.16 -4.23
C TRP A 144 32.94 2.66 -4.95
N ILE A 145 33.11 2.32 -6.24
CA ILE A 145 34.23 2.78 -7.06
C ILE A 145 34.19 4.31 -7.18
N GLN A 146 33.05 4.90 -7.47
CA GLN A 146 32.89 6.36 -7.57
C GLN A 146 33.21 7.06 -6.25
N LYS A 147 32.80 6.49 -5.13
CA LYS A 147 33.14 7.02 -3.79
C LYS A 147 34.65 6.99 -3.54
N LYS A 148 35.35 5.94 -3.97
CA LYS A 148 36.82 5.81 -3.81
C LYS A 148 37.62 6.73 -4.74
N ALA A 149 37.12 6.96 -5.96
CA ALA A 149 37.80 7.80 -6.96
C ALA A 149 37.86 9.29 -6.56
N GLY A 150 37.17 9.66 -5.49
CA GLY A 150 37.07 11.06 -5.05
C GLY A 150 36.23 11.90 -6.01
N ASN A 151 35.65 12.97 -5.52
CA ASN A 151 34.74 13.86 -6.27
C ASN A 151 35.42 14.70 -7.38
N ALA A 152 36.59 14.31 -7.89
CA ALA A 152 37.45 15.19 -8.70
C ALA A 152 36.86 15.53 -10.08
N ASP A 153 36.01 14.68 -10.70
CA ASP A 153 35.65 14.86 -12.11
C ASP A 153 34.14 14.84 -12.45
N HIS A 154 33.25 14.63 -11.49
CA HIS A 154 31.83 14.62 -11.80
C HIS A 154 31.11 15.79 -11.16
N GLY A 155 30.56 16.68 -12.00
CA GLY A 155 29.94 17.93 -11.57
C GLY A 155 29.02 17.79 -10.37
N TYR A 156 29.06 18.79 -9.48
CA TYR A 156 28.30 18.93 -8.23
C TYR A 156 26.82 18.46 -8.32
N SER A 157 26.16 18.73 -9.45
CA SER A 157 24.76 18.36 -9.70
C SER A 157 24.49 16.85 -9.80
N ARG A 158 25.45 16.05 -10.30
CA ARG A 158 25.25 14.61 -10.49
C ARG A 158 25.30 13.86 -9.15
N ASN A 159 26.19 14.26 -8.27
CA ASN A 159 26.34 13.70 -6.93
C ASN A 159 25.15 14.05 -6.02
N GLN A 160 24.56 15.24 -6.18
CA GLN A 160 23.37 15.63 -5.38
C GLN A 160 22.17 14.74 -5.64
N LEU A 161 21.87 14.42 -6.91
CA LEU A 161 20.73 13.55 -7.24
C LEU A 161 20.95 12.13 -6.72
N ASP A 162 22.14 11.57 -6.88
CA ASP A 162 22.45 10.24 -6.37
C ASP A 162 22.37 10.19 -4.83
N ASN A 163 22.85 11.23 -4.14
CA ASN A 163 22.69 11.36 -2.69
C ASN A 163 21.21 11.43 -2.28
N TYR A 164 20.39 12.18 -2.99
CA TYR A 164 18.95 12.25 -2.75
C TYR A 164 18.29 10.87 -2.92
N LEU A 165 18.59 10.17 -4.02
CA LEU A 165 18.04 8.85 -4.30
C LEU A 165 18.45 7.83 -3.24
N LEU A 166 19.73 7.79 -2.89
CA LEU A 166 20.28 6.90 -1.85
C LEU A 166 19.68 7.20 -0.47
N THR A 167 19.57 8.48 -0.11
CA THR A 167 18.96 8.92 1.14
C THR A 167 17.50 8.47 1.22
N GLY A 168 16.73 8.65 0.14
CA GLY A 168 15.34 8.22 0.08
C GLY A 168 15.18 6.71 0.21
N ILE A 169 16.01 5.94 -0.51
CA ILE A 169 16.04 4.48 -0.40
C ILE A 169 16.36 4.07 1.04
N ALA A 170 17.42 4.64 1.63
CA ALA A 170 17.85 4.33 2.99
C ALA A 170 16.75 4.63 4.02
N ILE A 171 16.11 5.79 3.95
CA ILE A 171 15.01 6.18 4.85
C ILE A 171 13.87 5.17 4.78
N ILE A 172 13.43 4.79 3.58
CA ILE A 172 12.34 3.84 3.40
C ILE A 172 12.71 2.48 4.02
N PHE A 173 13.89 1.97 3.72
CA PHE A 173 14.34 0.69 4.26
C PHE A 173 14.51 0.74 5.79
N VAL A 174 15.10 1.81 6.33
CA VAL A 174 15.28 1.96 7.79
C VAL A 174 13.92 2.01 8.50
N ILE A 175 13.01 2.88 8.06
CA ILE A 175 11.69 3.02 8.67
C ILE A 175 10.97 1.67 8.70
N PHE A 176 10.86 0.98 7.56
CA PHE A 176 10.10 -0.27 7.51
C PHE A 176 10.84 -1.45 8.14
N THR A 177 12.17 -1.41 8.20
CA THR A 177 12.93 -2.39 8.98
C THR A 177 12.67 -2.25 10.48
N LEU A 178 12.44 -1.04 10.97
CA LEU A 178 12.13 -0.79 12.39
C LEU A 178 10.66 -1.02 12.74
N VAL A 179 9.73 -0.93 11.77
CA VAL A 179 8.30 -1.21 11.98
C VAL A 179 8.09 -2.68 12.35
N ALA A 180 7.31 -2.96 13.40
CA ALA A 180 7.05 -4.32 13.89
C ALA A 180 6.31 -5.21 12.88
N THR A 181 5.30 -4.67 12.20
CA THR A 181 4.56 -5.38 11.14
C THR A 181 5.39 -5.44 9.85
N LYS A 182 5.64 -6.65 9.33
CA LYS A 182 6.43 -6.89 8.11
C LYS A 182 5.55 -7.30 6.95
N LEU A 183 5.46 -6.43 5.93
CA LEU A 183 4.74 -6.73 4.70
C LEU A 183 5.64 -6.45 3.48
N PRO A 184 5.77 -7.37 2.51
CA PRO A 184 6.72 -7.23 1.40
C PRO A 184 6.56 -5.93 0.59
N HIS A 185 5.33 -5.44 0.48
CA HIS A 185 5.00 -4.24 -0.29
C HIS A 185 5.33 -2.90 0.41
N TYR A 186 5.79 -2.91 1.66
CA TYR A 186 6.13 -1.67 2.37
C TYR A 186 7.33 -0.94 1.77
N THR A 187 8.24 -1.67 1.11
CA THR A 187 9.39 -1.07 0.43
C THR A 187 9.12 -0.63 -1.01
N LEU A 188 7.89 -0.83 -1.55
CA LEU A 188 7.53 -0.37 -2.90
C LEU A 188 7.82 1.12 -3.17
N PRO A 189 7.66 2.06 -2.21
CA PRO A 189 8.03 3.46 -2.43
C PRO A 189 9.51 3.68 -2.78
N ALA A 190 10.42 2.75 -2.41
CA ALA A 190 11.83 2.82 -2.78
C ALA A 190 12.11 2.38 -4.22
N PHE A 191 11.21 1.64 -4.86
CA PHE A 191 11.46 1.06 -6.18
C PHE A 191 11.62 2.10 -7.29
N PRO A 192 10.84 3.18 -7.38
CA PRO A 192 11.09 4.26 -8.33
C PRO A 192 12.47 4.90 -8.16
N LEU A 193 12.91 5.08 -6.90
CA LEU A 193 14.23 5.66 -6.59
C LEU A 193 15.34 4.69 -7.00
N LEU A 194 15.21 3.41 -6.69
CA LEU A 194 16.15 2.36 -7.12
C LEU A 194 16.21 2.23 -8.64
N ALA A 195 15.06 2.24 -9.32
CA ALA A 195 15.00 2.16 -10.77
C ALA A 195 15.68 3.36 -11.44
N LEU A 196 15.43 4.56 -10.91
CA LEU A 196 16.07 5.77 -11.42
C LEU A 196 17.58 5.75 -11.19
N LEU A 197 18.03 5.36 -9.99
CA LEU A 197 19.45 5.25 -9.68
C LEU A 197 20.14 4.21 -10.59
N LEU A 198 19.53 3.03 -10.75
CA LEU A 198 20.04 1.99 -11.63
C LEU A 198 20.12 2.45 -13.09
N ALA A 199 19.06 3.09 -13.61
CA ALA A 199 19.01 3.57 -14.98
C ALA A 199 20.08 4.63 -15.27
N ARG A 200 20.30 5.58 -14.34
CA ARG A 200 21.33 6.61 -14.45
C ARG A 200 22.74 6.02 -14.57
N HIS A 201 23.07 5.08 -13.66
CA HIS A 201 24.38 4.43 -13.68
C HIS A 201 24.55 3.52 -14.89
N TRP A 202 23.50 2.80 -15.28
CA TRP A 202 23.52 1.97 -16.48
C TRP A 202 23.76 2.77 -17.76
N GLN A 203 23.01 3.86 -17.96
CA GLN A 203 23.18 4.72 -19.13
C GLN A 203 24.60 5.32 -19.18
N GLY A 204 25.15 5.74 -18.05
CA GLY A 204 26.51 6.24 -17.97
C GLY A 204 27.57 5.22 -18.38
N ALA A 205 27.38 3.95 -17.96
CA ALA A 205 28.30 2.87 -18.26
C ALA A 205 28.17 2.33 -19.70
N THR A 206 27.01 2.52 -20.36
CA THR A 206 26.70 1.92 -21.67
C THR A 206 26.54 2.92 -22.80
N ALA A 207 26.86 4.20 -22.56
CA ALA A 207 26.68 5.30 -23.54
C ALA A 207 27.30 5.01 -24.90
N ASN A 208 28.39 4.23 -24.95
CA ASN A 208 29.14 3.89 -26.16
C ASN A 208 28.94 2.42 -26.59
N THR A 209 27.92 1.72 -26.09
CA THR A 209 27.71 0.30 -26.37
C THR A 209 26.26 0.01 -26.78
N ASN A 210 26.03 -1.08 -27.54
CA ASN A 210 24.68 -1.57 -27.88
C ASN A 210 23.87 -2.08 -26.66
N GLN A 211 24.42 -2.04 -25.44
CA GLN A 211 23.77 -2.53 -24.25
C GLN A 211 22.56 -1.66 -23.81
N GLY A 212 22.52 -0.38 -24.21
CA GLY A 212 21.34 0.47 -23.96
C GLY A 212 20.09 -0.03 -24.68
N PHE A 213 20.26 -0.60 -25.87
CA PHE A 213 19.16 -1.21 -26.61
C PHE A 213 18.64 -2.51 -25.96
N LEU A 214 19.55 -3.32 -25.43
CA LEU A 214 19.19 -4.53 -24.68
C LEU A 214 18.41 -4.18 -23.41
N PHE A 215 18.86 -3.16 -22.66
CA PHE A 215 18.17 -2.69 -21.45
C PHE A 215 16.72 -2.27 -21.75
N ARG A 216 16.52 -1.48 -22.83
CA ARG A 216 15.18 -1.05 -23.24
C ARG A 216 14.28 -2.23 -23.61
N ARG A 217 14.79 -3.24 -24.33
CA ARG A 217 14.05 -4.45 -24.68
C ARG A 217 13.65 -5.26 -23.43
N VAL A 218 14.57 -5.44 -22.49
CA VAL A 218 14.31 -6.13 -21.22
C VAL A 218 13.27 -5.35 -20.40
N ALA A 219 13.34 -4.03 -20.35
CA ALA A 219 12.37 -3.21 -19.64
C ALA A 219 10.95 -3.36 -20.22
N ILE A 220 10.83 -3.29 -21.55
CA ILE A 220 9.54 -3.47 -22.23
C ILE A 220 9.01 -4.90 -22.01
N ALA A 221 9.84 -5.92 -22.21
CA ALA A 221 9.45 -7.31 -22.00
C ALA A 221 8.97 -7.55 -20.55
N THR A 222 9.70 -7.03 -19.56
CA THR A 222 9.31 -7.12 -18.16
C THR A 222 7.98 -6.41 -17.89
N ALA A 223 7.76 -5.22 -18.44
CA ALA A 223 6.49 -4.52 -18.32
C ALA A 223 5.34 -5.33 -18.93
N CYS A 224 5.51 -5.88 -20.13
CA CYS A 224 4.51 -6.72 -20.77
C CYS A 224 4.20 -7.97 -19.94
N VAL A 225 5.21 -8.64 -19.38
CA VAL A 225 5.02 -9.82 -18.52
C VAL A 225 4.24 -9.46 -17.26
N TRP A 226 4.59 -8.37 -16.58
CA TRP A 226 3.87 -7.94 -15.38
C TRP A 226 2.44 -7.51 -15.67
N ILE A 227 2.18 -6.84 -16.81
CA ILE A 227 0.83 -6.50 -17.25
C ILE A 227 0.03 -7.79 -17.52
N ALA A 228 0.61 -8.76 -18.23
CA ALA A 228 -0.05 -10.03 -18.48
C ALA A 228 -0.36 -10.79 -17.18
N ILE A 229 0.58 -10.85 -16.25
CA ILE A 229 0.39 -11.41 -14.91
C ILE A 229 -0.76 -10.71 -14.17
N ALA A 230 -0.78 -9.37 -14.17
CA ALA A 230 -1.82 -8.59 -13.49
C ALA A 230 -3.22 -8.78 -14.08
N LEU A 231 -3.33 -9.05 -15.37
CA LEU A 231 -4.61 -9.30 -16.06
C LEU A 231 -5.09 -10.74 -15.91
N ILE A 232 -4.16 -11.71 -15.99
CA ILE A 232 -4.49 -13.14 -16.06
C ILE A 232 -4.62 -13.77 -14.67
N ILE A 233 -3.65 -13.51 -13.77
CA ILE A 233 -3.60 -14.21 -12.48
C ILE A 233 -4.83 -13.92 -11.61
N PRO A 234 -5.35 -12.69 -11.44
CA PRO A 234 -6.53 -12.45 -10.61
C PRO A 234 -7.74 -13.24 -11.08
N THR A 235 -7.93 -13.37 -12.40
CA THR A 235 -9.05 -14.12 -12.99
C THR A 235 -8.94 -15.62 -12.73
N LEU A 236 -7.74 -16.18 -12.83
CA LEU A 236 -7.48 -17.59 -12.57
C LEU A 236 -7.60 -17.94 -11.08
N VAL A 237 -7.12 -17.04 -10.21
CA VAL A 237 -7.07 -17.26 -8.77
C VAL A 237 -8.42 -16.93 -8.09
N ALA A 238 -9.25 -16.08 -8.70
CA ALA A 238 -10.56 -15.71 -8.15
C ALA A 238 -11.43 -16.92 -7.74
N ARG A 239 -11.34 -18.01 -8.53
CA ARG A 239 -12.07 -19.25 -8.26
C ARG A 239 -11.72 -19.94 -6.94
N PHE A 240 -10.57 -19.64 -6.35
CA PHE A 240 -10.14 -20.18 -5.06
C PHE A 240 -10.61 -19.33 -3.87
N PHE A 241 -11.16 -18.14 -4.14
CA PHE A 241 -11.68 -17.27 -3.08
C PHE A 241 -13.10 -17.67 -2.69
N PRO A 242 -13.33 -17.93 -1.41
CA PRO A 242 -14.66 -18.36 -0.93
C PRO A 242 -15.73 -17.31 -1.21
N ALA A 243 -15.41 -16.01 -1.09
CA ALA A 243 -16.35 -14.92 -1.40
C ALA A 243 -16.83 -14.95 -2.87
N TYR A 244 -15.93 -15.21 -3.83
CA TYR A 244 -16.30 -15.34 -5.23
C TYR A 244 -17.18 -16.56 -5.51
N GLN A 245 -16.84 -17.70 -4.91
CA GLN A 245 -17.63 -18.93 -5.08
C GLN A 245 -19.04 -18.79 -4.48
N LEU A 246 -19.16 -18.25 -3.26
CA LEU A 246 -20.46 -17.97 -2.65
C LEU A 246 -21.29 -17.01 -3.50
N PHE A 247 -20.69 -15.94 -3.99
CA PHE A 247 -21.35 -15.01 -4.90
C PHE A 247 -21.83 -15.72 -6.17
N ARG A 248 -20.97 -16.50 -6.82
CA ARG A 248 -21.32 -17.24 -8.05
C ARG A 248 -22.49 -18.18 -7.86
N GLN A 249 -22.52 -18.92 -6.74
CA GLN A 249 -23.60 -19.87 -6.42
C GLN A 249 -24.91 -19.16 -6.08
N SER A 250 -24.86 -18.04 -5.35
CA SER A 250 -26.04 -17.34 -4.84
C SER A 250 -26.58 -16.22 -5.75
N ARG A 251 -25.83 -15.80 -6.77
CA ARG A 251 -26.09 -14.57 -7.54
C ARG A 251 -27.51 -14.43 -8.12
N GLN A 252 -28.14 -15.57 -8.46
CA GLN A 252 -29.50 -15.59 -9.02
C GLN A 252 -30.58 -15.32 -7.96
N HIS A 253 -30.23 -15.44 -6.68
CA HIS A 253 -31.13 -15.26 -5.55
C HIS A 253 -30.89 -13.96 -4.78
N LEU A 254 -29.87 -13.18 -5.20
CA LEU A 254 -29.55 -11.90 -4.58
C LEU A 254 -30.47 -10.80 -5.12
N GLN A 255 -30.96 -9.99 -4.19
CA GLN A 255 -31.81 -8.82 -4.49
C GLN A 255 -31.13 -7.53 -4.01
N PRO A 256 -31.36 -6.38 -4.66
CA PRO A 256 -30.71 -5.11 -4.31
C PRO A 256 -31.03 -4.64 -2.88
N ASN A 257 -32.25 -4.90 -2.42
CA ASN A 257 -32.76 -4.50 -1.11
C ASN A 257 -32.41 -5.44 0.04
N MET A 258 -31.67 -6.54 -0.21
CA MET A 258 -31.27 -7.48 0.83
C MET A 258 -30.38 -6.81 1.86
N GLN A 259 -30.63 -7.08 3.15
CA GLN A 259 -29.71 -6.80 4.24
C GLN A 259 -28.57 -7.82 4.21
N PHE A 260 -27.33 -7.34 4.34
CA PHE A 260 -26.14 -8.15 4.15
C PHE A 260 -25.26 -8.15 5.40
N ALA A 261 -24.91 -9.34 5.90
CA ALA A 261 -24.08 -9.48 7.09
C ALA A 261 -23.04 -10.61 6.97
N SER A 262 -22.03 -10.55 7.83
CA SER A 262 -21.05 -11.62 8.00
C SER A 262 -20.67 -11.82 9.47
N VAL A 263 -20.32 -13.06 9.82
CA VAL A 263 -19.83 -13.47 11.13
C VAL A 263 -18.44 -14.06 10.99
N GLU A 264 -17.46 -13.53 11.72
CA GLU A 264 -16.06 -14.00 11.75
C GLU A 264 -15.30 -14.01 10.41
N PHE A 265 -15.94 -13.55 9.31
CA PHE A 265 -15.33 -13.47 8.00
C PHE A 265 -15.45 -12.06 7.43
N GLU A 266 -14.32 -11.34 7.32
CA GLU A 266 -14.27 -9.91 7.02
C GLU A 266 -13.31 -9.59 5.88
N GLU A 267 -13.34 -10.36 4.80
CA GLU A 267 -12.52 -10.03 3.63
C GLU A 267 -13.16 -8.95 2.77
N PRO A 268 -12.40 -7.97 2.27
CA PRO A 268 -12.88 -6.96 1.31
C PRO A 268 -13.48 -7.58 0.04
N SER A 269 -13.05 -8.78 -0.33
CA SER A 269 -13.58 -9.55 -1.46
C SER A 269 -15.09 -9.81 -1.36
N VAL A 270 -15.61 -9.97 -0.14
CA VAL A 270 -17.05 -10.14 0.09
C VAL A 270 -17.80 -8.91 -0.39
N VAL A 271 -17.40 -7.72 0.04
CA VAL A 271 -18.01 -6.46 -0.39
C VAL A 271 -17.85 -6.28 -1.89
N TRP A 272 -16.66 -6.56 -2.42
CA TRP A 272 -16.34 -6.39 -3.84
C TRP A 272 -17.26 -7.18 -4.77
N TYR A 273 -17.49 -8.46 -4.49
CA TYR A 273 -18.33 -9.29 -5.35
C TYR A 273 -19.82 -9.03 -5.14
N PHE A 274 -20.27 -8.92 -3.89
CA PHE A 274 -21.69 -8.81 -3.59
C PHE A 274 -22.29 -7.43 -3.93
N ARG A 275 -21.53 -6.33 -3.87
CA ARG A 275 -22.00 -4.97 -4.18
C ARG A 275 -22.61 -4.80 -5.57
N SER A 276 -22.32 -5.72 -6.49
CA SER A 276 -22.92 -5.69 -7.84
C SER A 276 -24.40 -6.09 -7.85
N ARG A 277 -24.88 -6.70 -6.79
CA ARG A 277 -26.25 -7.22 -6.65
C ARG A 277 -26.96 -6.77 -5.38
N VAL A 278 -26.23 -6.46 -4.32
CA VAL A 278 -26.77 -6.06 -3.02
C VAL A 278 -26.28 -4.64 -2.74
N GLN A 279 -27.22 -3.71 -2.50
CA GLN A 279 -26.91 -2.29 -2.29
C GLN A 279 -26.65 -1.94 -0.83
N SER A 280 -27.06 -2.82 0.13
CA SER A 280 -26.82 -2.60 1.54
C SER A 280 -25.33 -2.74 1.91
N PHE A 281 -24.92 -2.03 2.94
CA PHE A 281 -23.59 -2.20 3.52
C PHE A 281 -23.45 -3.53 4.25
N LEU A 282 -22.23 -4.11 4.22
CA LEU A 282 -21.93 -5.30 4.99
C LEU A 282 -21.94 -4.99 6.49
N THR A 283 -22.89 -5.60 7.22
CA THR A 283 -22.97 -5.51 8.68
C THR A 283 -22.13 -6.62 9.31
N ARG A 284 -21.23 -6.23 10.21
CA ARG A 284 -20.45 -7.20 10.99
C ARG A 284 -21.24 -7.64 12.19
N LEU A 285 -21.46 -8.93 12.31
CA LEU A 285 -22.20 -9.53 13.40
C LEU A 285 -21.31 -10.47 14.21
N ASN A 286 -21.69 -10.66 15.47
CA ASN A 286 -21.17 -11.72 16.32
C ASN A 286 -22.17 -12.90 16.38
N LYS A 287 -21.77 -14.01 17.01
CA LYS A 287 -22.61 -15.20 17.16
C LYS A 287 -23.94 -14.95 17.91
N LYS A 288 -23.98 -13.93 18.78
CA LYS A 288 -25.17 -13.61 19.58
C LYS A 288 -26.24 -12.88 18.76
N ASN A 289 -25.83 -12.00 17.85
CA ASN A 289 -26.74 -11.07 17.15
C ASN A 289 -27.18 -11.59 15.76
N VAL A 290 -26.60 -12.70 15.28
CA VAL A 290 -26.88 -13.19 13.93
C VAL A 290 -28.27 -13.77 13.79
N VAL A 291 -28.79 -14.43 14.82
CA VAL A 291 -30.14 -15.02 14.85
C VAL A 291 -31.18 -13.90 14.81
N ASP A 292 -31.00 -12.87 15.65
CA ASP A 292 -31.88 -11.69 15.68
C ASP A 292 -31.88 -10.96 14.34
N PHE A 293 -30.68 -10.81 13.75
CA PHE A 293 -30.55 -10.24 12.42
C PHE A 293 -31.37 -11.01 11.37
N MET A 294 -31.27 -12.34 11.35
CA MET A 294 -31.98 -13.16 10.37
C MET A 294 -33.49 -13.26 10.65
N SER A 295 -33.92 -13.07 11.89
CA SER A 295 -35.33 -13.06 12.30
C SER A 295 -36.06 -11.77 11.91
N GLY A 296 -35.33 -10.68 11.67
CA GLY A 296 -35.91 -9.39 11.26
C GLY A 296 -36.67 -9.47 9.94
N PRO A 297 -37.51 -8.45 9.62
CA PRO A 297 -38.34 -8.44 8.43
C PRO A 297 -37.52 -8.23 7.14
N GLY A 298 -38.04 -8.75 6.01
CA GLY A 298 -37.49 -8.56 4.67
C GLY A 298 -36.34 -9.51 4.30
N PRO A 299 -35.86 -9.40 3.04
CA PRO A 299 -34.85 -10.30 2.52
C PRO A 299 -33.49 -10.05 3.16
N ARG A 300 -32.85 -11.11 3.61
CA ARG A 300 -31.58 -11.05 4.34
C ARG A 300 -30.62 -12.13 3.92
N LEU A 301 -29.34 -11.84 4.00
CA LEU A 301 -28.30 -12.85 3.81
C LEU A 301 -27.18 -12.68 4.84
N VAL A 302 -26.61 -13.80 5.27
CA VAL A 302 -25.48 -13.81 6.17
C VAL A 302 -24.45 -14.85 5.72
N ILE A 303 -23.17 -14.48 5.80
CA ILE A 303 -22.04 -15.40 5.60
C ILE A 303 -21.51 -15.77 6.98
N VAL A 304 -21.47 -17.07 7.27
CA VAL A 304 -21.00 -17.63 8.55
C VAL A 304 -20.03 -18.79 8.33
N PRO A 305 -19.13 -19.09 9.27
CA PRO A 305 -18.40 -20.35 9.26
C PRO A 305 -19.35 -21.54 9.22
N THR A 306 -19.08 -22.51 8.37
CA THR A 306 -19.95 -23.68 8.15
C THR A 306 -20.21 -24.46 9.45
N SER A 307 -19.21 -24.53 10.32
CA SER A 307 -19.33 -25.18 11.64
C SER A 307 -20.37 -24.56 12.58
N LEU A 308 -20.73 -23.30 12.36
CA LEU A 308 -21.68 -22.56 13.18
C LEU A 308 -23.13 -22.68 12.69
N VAL A 309 -23.33 -23.10 11.44
CA VAL A 309 -24.67 -23.07 10.80
C VAL A 309 -25.71 -23.87 11.56
N GLN A 310 -25.37 -25.09 11.97
CA GLN A 310 -26.30 -25.97 12.70
C GLN A 310 -26.64 -25.41 14.09
N GLY A 311 -25.66 -24.85 14.80
CA GLY A 311 -25.88 -24.25 16.11
C GLY A 311 -26.69 -22.96 16.08
N LEU A 312 -26.51 -22.15 15.02
CA LEU A 312 -27.20 -20.87 14.85
C LEU A 312 -28.62 -21.02 14.25
N PHE A 313 -28.81 -21.99 13.36
CA PHE A 313 -30.05 -22.17 12.60
C PHE A 313 -30.50 -23.64 12.61
N PRO A 314 -30.79 -24.25 13.80
CA PRO A 314 -31.16 -25.67 13.90
C PRO A 314 -32.47 -25.98 13.16
N ASN A 315 -33.44 -25.08 13.23
CA ASN A 315 -34.79 -25.22 12.66
C ASN A 315 -35.04 -24.19 11.55
N ARG A 316 -34.08 -24.04 10.63
CA ARG A 316 -34.25 -23.08 9.54
C ARG A 316 -35.43 -23.43 8.64
N PRO A 317 -36.26 -22.47 8.20
CA PRO A 317 -37.34 -22.70 7.25
C PRO A 317 -36.83 -23.29 5.95
N GLN A 318 -37.62 -24.17 5.31
CA GLN A 318 -37.25 -24.74 4.00
C GLN A 318 -37.15 -23.70 2.87
N THR A 319 -37.76 -22.54 3.04
CA THR A 319 -37.68 -21.41 2.12
C THR A 319 -36.29 -20.75 2.10
N TRP A 320 -35.51 -20.95 3.16
CA TRP A 320 -34.15 -20.40 3.22
C TRP A 320 -33.18 -21.24 2.37
N LYS A 321 -32.37 -20.57 1.59
CA LYS A 321 -31.34 -21.21 0.76
C LYS A 321 -30.00 -21.14 1.44
N SER A 322 -29.18 -22.16 1.27
CA SER A 322 -27.81 -22.19 1.76
C SER A 322 -26.84 -22.63 0.69
N PHE A 323 -25.70 -21.94 0.64
CA PHE A 323 -24.62 -22.21 -0.30
C PHE A 323 -23.34 -22.33 0.51
N SER A 324 -22.64 -23.44 0.38
CA SER A 324 -21.41 -23.70 1.14
C SER A 324 -20.21 -23.79 0.21
N THR A 325 -19.07 -23.34 0.71
CA THR A 325 -17.80 -23.42 -0.02
C THR A 325 -16.63 -23.49 0.93
N SER A 326 -15.56 -24.12 0.47
CA SER A 326 -14.25 -24.13 1.12
C SER A 326 -13.28 -23.31 0.29
N GLY A 327 -12.43 -22.53 0.93
CA GLY A 327 -11.46 -21.72 0.24
C GLY A 327 -10.35 -21.24 1.17
N PHE A 328 -9.55 -20.29 0.67
CA PHE A 328 -8.44 -19.74 1.40
C PHE A 328 -8.70 -18.27 1.75
N ASN A 329 -8.65 -17.95 3.05
CA ASN A 329 -8.68 -16.57 3.52
C ASN A 329 -7.27 -15.98 3.43
N ILE A 330 -7.05 -15.11 2.45
CA ILE A 330 -5.74 -14.51 2.20
C ILE A 330 -5.31 -13.60 3.35
N ALA A 331 -6.24 -12.84 3.92
CA ALA A 331 -5.92 -11.90 5.00
C ALA A 331 -5.39 -12.61 6.25
N LYS A 332 -5.88 -13.82 6.52
CA LYS A 332 -5.50 -14.62 7.70
C LYS A 332 -4.55 -15.79 7.37
N GLY A 333 -4.25 -16.05 6.10
CA GLY A 333 -3.39 -17.17 5.68
C GLY A 333 -3.94 -18.56 6.05
N LYS A 334 -5.26 -18.73 6.12
CA LYS A 334 -5.90 -19.99 6.60
C LYS A 334 -6.99 -20.48 5.66
N ARG A 335 -7.17 -21.79 5.60
CA ARG A 335 -8.37 -22.39 5.00
C ARG A 335 -9.59 -22.05 5.85
N VAL A 336 -10.69 -21.78 5.17
CA VAL A 336 -11.99 -21.48 5.79
C VAL A 336 -13.10 -22.19 5.04
N ASP A 337 -14.05 -22.71 5.80
CA ASP A 337 -15.30 -23.28 5.29
C ASP A 337 -16.43 -22.33 5.64
N LEU A 338 -17.10 -21.82 4.63
CA LEU A 338 -18.12 -20.78 4.77
C LEU A 338 -19.43 -21.22 4.16
N THR A 339 -20.50 -20.83 4.81
CA THR A 339 -21.85 -20.99 4.30
C THR A 339 -22.55 -19.64 4.26
N LEU A 340 -23.13 -19.32 3.12
CA LEU A 340 -24.07 -18.24 2.94
C LEU A 340 -25.47 -18.77 3.21
N VAL A 341 -26.18 -18.18 4.15
CA VAL A 341 -27.59 -18.45 4.44
C VAL A 341 -28.40 -17.26 3.95
N LEU A 342 -29.39 -17.52 3.13
CA LEU A 342 -30.22 -16.53 2.45
C LEU A 342 -31.68 -16.75 2.84
N LYS A 343 -32.30 -15.69 3.34
CA LYS A 343 -33.74 -15.56 3.58
C LYS A 343 -34.33 -14.71 2.44
N PRO A 344 -35.22 -15.23 1.60
CA PRO A 344 -35.73 -14.49 0.45
C PRO A 344 -36.71 -13.38 0.83
N GLU A 345 -37.46 -13.52 1.91
CA GLU A 345 -38.46 -12.56 2.44
C GLU A 345 -38.44 -12.54 3.96
#